data_96fa9e786dc4495a50c4f5990f63a088
#
_entry.id   96fa9e786dc4495a50c4f5990f63a088
#
_cell.length_a   1.000
_cell.length_b   1.000
_cell.length_c   1.000
_cell.angle_alpha   90.00
_cell.angle_beta   90.00
_cell.angle_gamma   90.00
#
_symmetry.space_group_name_H-M   'P 1'
#
loop_
_entity.id
_entity.type
_entity.pdbx_description
1 polymer ?
#
loop_
_entity_poly.entity_id
_entity_poly.type
_entity_poly.pdbx_seq_one_letter_code
_entity_poly.pdbx_strand_id
1 'polypeptide(L)'
;VKVAAAALALLAVNAAFLPVAWAKDNRTSNTAPVSSASYATQAPIVMLKDMDSGAILFSRGADKRFGPASMAKVMTAYVVLDLLKRGELTRETKFSVGETTWKKWNSSTGGSTMFLSPNEKVSVDDLLKGLITVSGNDAAAVLAVGIDGGEDAFVKRMNAVAASIGMTSSRFGTPNGWPDGGITKVSAADLITLADRLIRDHPDGYARYFSIPKLQHGISPDGRPIVQANRNPILGRFDGADGLKTGHTREAGYCFLGSAERDGRRLIMVVAGMTSAKARRDEAQRLMDWGFAARATAATGHARRGSTSASRAAGATHR
;
A
#
# COMPACT_ATOMS: atom_id res chain seq x y z
N VAL A 1 53.16 48.36 -10.21
CA VAL A 1 52.30 47.22 -10.52
C VAL A 1 51.12 47.24 -9.57
N LYS A 2 49.94 47.64 -10.03
CA LYS A 2 48.70 47.71 -9.23
C LYS A 2 47.92 46.41 -9.44
N VAL A 3 47.62 45.69 -8.36
CA VAL A 3 46.76 44.53 -8.37
C VAL A 3 45.35 45.01 -7.99
N ALA A 4 44.41 44.84 -8.90
CA ALA A 4 42.99 45.13 -8.68
C ALA A 4 42.31 43.90 -8.04
N ALA A 5 41.71 44.08 -6.85
CA ALA A 5 40.86 43.07 -6.20
C ALA A 5 39.44 43.17 -6.76
N ALA A 6 38.96 42.11 -7.38
CA ALA A 6 37.57 41.97 -7.80
C ALA A 6 36.74 41.40 -6.64
N ALA A 7 35.79 42.17 -6.14
CA ALA A 7 34.82 41.74 -5.15
C ALA A 7 33.69 40.96 -5.83
N LEU A 8 33.51 39.68 -5.49
CA LEU A 8 32.36 38.86 -5.89
C LEU A 8 31.20 39.16 -4.94
N ALA A 9 30.14 39.76 -5.45
CA ALA A 9 28.88 39.92 -4.70
C ALA A 9 28.07 38.62 -4.79
N LEU A 10 27.88 37.92 -3.68
CA LEU A 10 26.92 36.81 -3.55
C LEU A 10 25.51 37.43 -3.44
N LEU A 11 24.70 37.24 -4.49
CA LEU A 11 23.26 37.46 -4.42
C LEU A 11 22.60 36.22 -3.76
N ALA A 12 22.20 36.40 -2.52
CA ALA A 12 21.33 35.43 -1.83
C ALA A 12 19.89 35.56 -2.34
N VAL A 13 19.44 34.60 -3.15
CA VAL A 13 18.04 34.52 -3.56
C VAL A 13 17.27 33.85 -2.40
N ASN A 14 16.59 34.68 -1.63
CA ASN A 14 15.59 34.20 -0.66
C ASN A 14 14.33 33.77 -1.41
N ALA A 15 14.19 32.47 -1.70
CA ALA A 15 12.93 31.92 -2.14
C ALA A 15 11.96 31.82 -0.94
N ALA A 16 11.05 32.77 -0.83
CA ALA A 16 9.95 32.73 0.11
C ALA A 16 8.99 31.60 -0.29
N PHE A 17 9.00 30.53 0.46
CA PHE A 17 7.95 29.49 0.39
C PHE A 17 6.66 30.09 0.94
N LEU A 18 5.73 30.45 0.06
CA LEU A 18 4.36 30.73 0.46
C LEU A 18 3.68 29.38 0.76
N PRO A 19 3.04 29.20 1.93
CA PRO A 19 2.26 28.02 2.19
C PRO A 19 1.02 28.04 1.29
N VAL A 20 0.89 27.05 0.41
CA VAL A 20 -0.36 26.78 -0.31
C VAL A 20 -1.38 26.37 0.73
N ALA A 21 -2.32 27.26 1.06
CA ALA A 21 -3.45 26.97 1.91
C ALA A 21 -4.36 25.98 1.18
N TRP A 22 -4.31 24.71 1.59
CA TRP A 22 -5.30 23.71 1.19
C TRP A 22 -6.63 24.08 1.84
N ALA A 23 -7.61 24.45 1.03
CA ALA A 23 -8.98 24.63 1.48
C ALA A 23 -9.44 23.32 2.12
N LYS A 24 -9.78 23.37 3.43
CA LYS A 24 -10.48 22.28 4.11
C LYS A 24 -11.84 22.12 3.43
N ASP A 25 -11.96 21.12 2.55
CA ASP A 25 -13.25 20.69 2.03
C ASP A 25 -14.02 20.02 3.18
N ASN A 26 -14.76 20.81 3.91
CA ASN A 26 -15.65 20.40 5.01
C ASN A 26 -16.93 19.78 4.43
N ARG A 27 -16.80 18.83 3.49
CA ARG A 27 -17.91 17.92 3.19
C ARG A 27 -17.94 16.87 4.28
N THR A 28 -18.69 17.13 5.34
CA THR A 28 -19.23 16.09 6.20
C THR A 28 -20.08 15.18 5.32
N SER A 29 -19.46 14.13 4.78
CA SER A 29 -20.19 13.04 4.13
C SER A 29 -20.98 12.32 5.21
N ASN A 30 -22.21 12.73 5.39
CA ASN A 30 -23.21 12.05 6.22
C ASN A 30 -23.66 10.79 5.45
N THR A 31 -22.73 9.86 5.18
CA THR A 31 -23.05 8.54 4.65
C THR A 31 -23.49 7.69 5.83
N ALA A 32 -24.82 7.57 5.98
CA ALA A 32 -25.39 6.56 6.84
C ALA A 32 -24.71 5.21 6.55
N PRO A 33 -24.32 4.44 7.58
CA PRO A 33 -23.71 3.15 7.37
C PRO A 33 -24.68 2.30 6.54
N VAL A 34 -24.21 1.81 5.39
CA VAL A 34 -24.94 0.79 4.63
C VAL A 34 -25.21 -0.32 5.64
N SER A 35 -26.47 -0.67 5.82
CA SER A 35 -26.91 -1.73 6.73
C SER A 35 -25.96 -2.91 6.64
N SER A 36 -25.14 -3.09 7.66
CA SER A 36 -24.18 -4.16 7.78
C SER A 36 -24.96 -5.44 8.10
N ALA A 37 -25.77 -5.91 7.16
CA ALA A 37 -26.36 -7.23 7.25
C ALA A 37 -25.20 -8.22 7.37
N SER A 38 -24.77 -8.40 8.62
CA SER A 38 -24.02 -9.48 9.22
C SER A 38 -22.90 -10.13 8.38
N TYR A 39 -21.86 -9.35 8.05
CA TYR A 39 -20.60 -10.03 7.72
C TYR A 39 -19.97 -10.59 9.02
N ALA A 40 -19.94 -11.90 9.13
CA ALA A 40 -19.31 -12.57 10.27
C ALA A 40 -17.84 -12.85 9.98
N THR A 41 -16.95 -12.41 10.86
CA THR A 41 -15.51 -12.63 10.76
C THR A 41 -14.90 -13.03 12.10
N GLN A 42 -13.88 -13.88 12.05
CA GLN A 42 -13.03 -14.18 13.21
C GLN A 42 -11.73 -13.36 13.23
N ALA A 43 -11.45 -12.60 12.18
CA ALA A 43 -10.29 -11.73 12.14
C ALA A 43 -10.42 -10.62 13.19
N PRO A 44 -9.41 -10.40 14.05
CA PRO A 44 -9.45 -9.36 15.08
C PRO A 44 -9.42 -7.94 14.51
N ILE A 45 -8.87 -7.77 13.32
CA ILE A 45 -8.78 -6.48 12.62
C ILE A 45 -9.17 -6.68 11.17
N VAL A 46 -10.23 -5.99 10.74
CA VAL A 46 -10.74 -5.99 9.37
C VAL A 46 -11.24 -4.62 9.00
N MET A 47 -10.96 -4.18 7.79
CA MET A 47 -11.56 -3.01 7.19
C MET A 47 -11.75 -3.24 5.69
N LEU A 48 -12.90 -2.86 5.15
CA LEU A 48 -13.21 -2.88 3.74
C LEU A 48 -13.74 -1.53 3.31
N LYS A 49 -13.11 -0.93 2.31
CA LYS A 49 -13.49 0.35 1.71
C LYS A 49 -13.85 0.17 0.25
N ASP A 50 -14.93 0.79 -0.16
CA ASP A 50 -15.24 1.07 -1.55
C ASP A 50 -14.51 2.35 -1.96
N MET A 51 -13.60 2.24 -2.90
CA MET A 51 -12.71 3.35 -3.26
C MET A 51 -13.44 4.43 -4.08
N ASP A 52 -14.45 4.05 -4.86
CA ASP A 52 -15.19 4.96 -5.73
C ASP A 52 -16.17 5.83 -4.97
N SER A 53 -16.95 5.22 -4.08
CA SER A 53 -17.89 5.93 -3.22
C SER A 53 -17.23 6.51 -1.96
N GLY A 54 -16.03 6.06 -1.60
CA GLY A 54 -15.36 6.38 -0.33
C GLY A 54 -15.97 5.68 0.89
N ALA A 55 -17.03 4.87 0.72
CA ALA A 55 -17.75 4.24 1.82
C ALA A 55 -16.93 3.15 2.51
N ILE A 56 -16.96 3.12 3.84
CA ILE A 56 -16.49 1.99 4.63
C ILE A 56 -17.62 0.97 4.69
N LEU A 57 -17.45 -0.14 3.98
CA LEU A 57 -18.45 -1.20 3.90
C LEU A 57 -18.45 -2.07 5.16
N PHE A 58 -17.26 -2.32 5.71
CA PHE A 58 -17.08 -3.09 6.95
C PHE A 58 -15.89 -2.57 7.74
N SER A 59 -16.02 -2.56 9.08
CA SER A 59 -14.94 -2.14 9.98
C SER A 59 -15.01 -2.91 11.30
N ARG A 60 -13.88 -3.50 11.70
CA ARG A 60 -13.68 -4.13 13.00
C ARG A 60 -12.25 -3.89 13.47
N GLY A 61 -12.08 -3.22 14.60
CA GLY A 61 -10.77 -2.95 15.17
C GLY A 61 -9.86 -2.11 14.26
N ALA A 62 -10.43 -1.28 13.38
CA ALA A 62 -9.68 -0.56 12.35
C ALA A 62 -8.66 0.43 12.92
N ASP A 63 -8.92 1.00 14.09
CA ASP A 63 -8.04 1.97 14.76
C ASP A 63 -7.03 1.32 15.71
N LYS A 64 -7.14 -0.01 15.95
CA LYS A 64 -6.16 -0.73 16.76
C LYS A 64 -4.81 -0.73 16.07
N ARG A 65 -3.78 -0.29 16.79
CA ARG A 65 -2.41 -0.32 16.29
C ARG A 65 -1.81 -1.71 16.42
N PHE A 66 -1.22 -2.21 15.34
CA PHE A 66 -0.56 -3.51 15.28
C PHE A 66 0.71 -3.46 14.44
N GLY A 67 1.58 -4.46 14.57
CA GLY A 67 2.75 -4.62 13.72
C GLY A 67 2.32 -5.05 12.30
N PRO A 68 2.60 -4.26 11.26
CA PRO A 68 2.15 -4.58 9.90
C PRO A 68 2.96 -5.70 9.26
N ALA A 69 4.10 -6.08 9.85
CA ALA A 69 5.09 -6.91 9.19
C ALA A 69 5.41 -6.35 7.77
N SER A 70 5.57 -7.21 6.77
CA SER A 70 5.92 -6.78 5.42
C SER A 70 4.87 -5.93 4.68
N MET A 71 3.70 -5.64 5.27
CA MET A 71 2.80 -4.62 4.70
C MET A 71 3.41 -3.21 4.78
N ALA A 72 4.38 -2.97 5.68
CA ALA A 72 5.16 -1.73 5.73
C ALA A 72 5.86 -1.40 4.40
N LYS A 73 6.19 -2.41 3.59
CA LYS A 73 6.83 -2.23 2.27
C LYS A 73 5.96 -1.47 1.26
N VAL A 74 4.65 -1.38 1.51
CA VAL A 74 3.77 -0.53 0.68
C VAL A 74 4.12 0.94 0.87
N MET A 75 4.50 1.37 2.10
CA MET A 75 5.00 2.71 2.33
C MET A 75 6.37 2.92 1.67
N THR A 76 7.26 1.94 1.73
CA THR A 76 8.54 1.98 1.00
C THR A 76 8.31 2.16 -0.50
N ALA A 77 7.39 1.38 -1.08
CA ALA A 77 7.03 1.52 -2.49
C ALA A 77 6.43 2.90 -2.80
N TYR A 78 5.52 3.40 -1.95
CA TYR A 78 4.93 4.73 -2.12
C TYR A 78 6.01 5.82 -2.16
N VAL A 79 6.94 5.83 -1.22
CA VAL A 79 8.08 6.77 -1.19
C VAL A 79 8.89 6.71 -2.47
N VAL A 80 9.24 5.51 -2.94
CA VAL A 80 10.04 5.34 -4.16
C VAL A 80 9.27 5.81 -5.40
N LEU A 81 7.98 5.49 -5.49
CA LEU A 81 7.12 5.92 -6.60
C LEU A 81 6.93 7.44 -6.61
N ASP A 82 6.87 8.07 -5.44
CA ASP A 82 6.79 9.53 -5.33
C ASP A 82 8.08 10.20 -5.81
N LEU A 83 9.26 9.64 -5.48
CA LEU A 83 10.55 10.11 -6.00
C LEU A 83 10.68 9.93 -7.52
N LEU A 84 10.19 8.81 -8.06
CA LEU A 84 10.11 8.57 -9.51
C LEU A 84 9.19 9.60 -10.19
N LYS A 85 8.02 9.88 -9.61
CA LYS A 85 7.06 10.86 -10.14
C LYS A 85 7.63 12.28 -10.16
N ARG A 86 8.45 12.64 -9.17
CA ARG A 86 9.12 13.97 -9.09
C ARG A 86 10.38 14.05 -9.94
N GLY A 87 10.80 12.96 -10.58
CA GLY A 87 12.03 12.92 -11.37
C GLY A 87 13.33 12.93 -10.55
N GLU A 88 13.25 12.72 -9.23
CA GLU A 88 14.41 12.59 -8.34
C GLU A 88 15.10 11.23 -8.48
N LEU A 89 14.37 10.24 -9.00
CA LEU A 89 14.87 8.92 -9.39
C LEU A 89 14.40 8.57 -10.79
N THR A 90 15.11 7.64 -11.45
CA THR A 90 14.61 6.94 -12.64
C THR A 90 14.52 5.45 -12.35
N ARG A 91 13.76 4.71 -13.16
CA ARG A 91 13.64 3.26 -13.03
C ARG A 91 14.98 2.56 -13.29
N GLU A 92 15.81 3.15 -14.14
CA GLU A 92 17.13 2.69 -14.56
C GLU A 92 18.22 3.04 -13.54
N THR A 93 17.96 3.95 -12.60
CA THR A 93 18.88 4.26 -11.50
C THR A 93 19.27 2.97 -10.78
N LYS A 94 20.57 2.72 -10.65
CA LYS A 94 21.09 1.49 -10.03
C LYS A 94 21.71 1.78 -8.67
N PHE A 95 21.38 0.97 -7.70
CA PHE A 95 22.01 0.96 -6.38
C PHE A 95 22.89 -0.29 -6.22
N SER A 96 24.03 -0.12 -5.57
CA SER A 96 24.91 -1.23 -5.23
C SER A 96 24.46 -1.90 -3.94
N VAL A 97 24.47 -3.23 -3.94
CA VAL A 97 24.21 -4.04 -2.75
C VAL A 97 25.46 -4.04 -1.87
N GLY A 98 25.52 -3.15 -0.88
CA GLY A 98 26.64 -3.06 0.04
C GLY A 98 26.80 -4.36 0.86
N GLU A 99 28.02 -4.72 1.18
CA GLU A 99 28.33 -5.96 1.90
C GLU A 99 27.64 -6.06 3.26
N THR A 100 27.56 -4.95 4.00
CA THR A 100 26.85 -4.87 5.29
C THR A 100 25.34 -5.13 5.11
N THR A 101 24.73 -4.53 4.10
CA THR A 101 23.31 -4.73 3.77
C THR A 101 23.07 -6.18 3.36
N TRP A 102 23.95 -6.75 2.54
CA TRP A 102 23.84 -8.13 2.13
C TRP A 102 23.99 -9.10 3.31
N LYS A 103 24.99 -8.92 4.18
CA LYS A 103 25.18 -9.76 5.39
C LYS A 103 23.93 -9.74 6.29
N LYS A 104 23.28 -8.59 6.43
CA LYS A 104 22.08 -8.43 7.24
C LYS A 104 20.84 -9.09 6.61
N TRP A 105 20.69 -9.04 5.28
CA TRP A 105 19.44 -9.35 4.59
C TRP A 105 19.53 -10.48 3.56
N ASN A 106 20.60 -11.28 3.53
CA ASN A 106 20.69 -12.46 2.66
C ASN A 106 19.72 -13.58 3.09
N SER A 107 19.62 -14.63 2.29
CA SER A 107 18.64 -15.72 2.49
C SER A 107 18.78 -16.47 3.80
N SER A 108 19.95 -16.48 4.42
CA SER A 108 20.19 -17.18 5.69
C SER A 108 19.81 -16.35 6.92
N THR A 109 19.77 -15.02 6.82
CA THR A 109 19.56 -14.10 7.94
C THR A 109 18.31 -13.26 7.79
N GLY A 110 17.97 -12.84 6.58
CA GLY A 110 17.01 -11.77 6.30
C GLY A 110 15.59 -12.20 5.98
N GLY A 111 15.22 -13.45 6.11
CA GLY A 111 13.86 -13.95 5.82
C GLY A 111 13.52 -13.87 4.34
N SER A 112 12.53 -13.06 3.96
CA SER A 112 12.12 -12.90 2.55
C SER A 112 13.16 -12.12 1.75
N THR A 113 13.66 -12.67 0.65
CA THR A 113 14.69 -12.06 -0.19
C THR A 113 14.39 -12.26 -1.68
N MET A 114 14.88 -11.36 -2.52
CA MET A 114 14.96 -11.56 -3.96
C MET A 114 16.29 -12.17 -4.40
N PHE A 115 17.13 -12.58 -3.45
CA PHE A 115 18.45 -13.21 -3.65
C PHE A 115 19.49 -12.30 -4.30
N LEU A 116 19.58 -11.06 -3.80
CA LEU A 116 20.65 -10.14 -4.21
C LEU A 116 22.03 -10.66 -3.81
N SER A 117 23.02 -10.41 -4.66
CA SER A 117 24.43 -10.74 -4.42
C SER A 117 25.20 -9.52 -3.89
N PRO A 118 26.28 -9.71 -3.11
CA PRO A 118 27.13 -8.60 -2.68
C PRO A 118 27.74 -7.89 -3.89
N ASN A 119 27.81 -6.55 -3.82
CA ASN A 119 28.31 -5.66 -4.88
C ASN A 119 27.49 -5.67 -6.20
N GLU A 120 26.40 -6.40 -6.27
CA GLU A 120 25.47 -6.34 -7.39
C GLU A 120 24.92 -4.92 -7.56
N LYS A 121 24.77 -4.48 -8.82
CA LYS A 121 24.13 -3.21 -9.17
C LYS A 121 22.72 -3.49 -9.69
N VAL A 122 21.71 -3.16 -8.91
CA VAL A 122 20.30 -3.48 -9.18
C VAL A 122 19.52 -2.20 -9.47
N SER A 123 18.69 -2.24 -10.51
CA SER A 123 17.86 -1.10 -10.89
C SER A 123 16.73 -0.87 -9.86
N VAL A 124 16.28 0.38 -9.74
CA VAL A 124 15.09 0.74 -8.94
C VAL A 124 13.87 -0.05 -9.41
N ASP A 125 13.73 -0.27 -10.72
CA ASP A 125 12.66 -1.08 -11.30
C ASP A 125 12.68 -2.53 -10.77
N ASP A 126 13.82 -3.18 -10.75
CA ASP A 126 13.94 -4.58 -10.28
C ASP A 126 13.82 -4.67 -8.75
N LEU A 127 14.34 -3.67 -8.04
CA LEU A 127 14.17 -3.58 -6.59
C LEU A 127 12.69 -3.43 -6.19
N LEU A 128 11.90 -2.61 -6.91
CA LEU A 128 10.46 -2.49 -6.70
C LEU A 128 9.71 -3.79 -7.00
N LYS A 129 10.08 -4.49 -8.09
CA LYS A 129 9.52 -5.82 -8.38
C LYS A 129 9.81 -6.81 -7.25
N GLY A 130 11.05 -6.86 -6.76
CA GLY A 130 11.46 -7.72 -5.65
C GLY A 130 10.78 -7.36 -4.33
N LEU A 131 10.67 -6.06 -4.04
CA LEU A 131 9.99 -5.52 -2.84
C LEU A 131 8.54 -6.01 -2.74
N ILE A 132 7.80 -5.94 -3.83
CA ILE A 132 6.37 -6.23 -3.84
C ILE A 132 6.11 -7.71 -4.08
N THR A 133 6.64 -8.31 -5.15
CA THR A 133 6.31 -9.67 -5.57
C THR A 133 6.73 -10.72 -4.54
N VAL A 134 7.98 -10.68 -4.12
CA VAL A 134 8.56 -11.67 -3.20
C VAL A 134 8.77 -11.15 -1.79
N SER A 135 8.40 -9.89 -1.55
CA SER A 135 8.56 -9.27 -0.23
C SER A 135 10.03 -9.13 0.20
N GLY A 136 10.95 -8.87 -0.75
CA GLY A 136 12.39 -8.79 -0.49
C GLY A 136 12.74 -7.79 0.61
N ASN A 137 13.35 -8.27 1.71
CA ASN A 137 13.89 -7.41 2.76
C ASN A 137 15.19 -6.76 2.29
N ASP A 138 15.98 -7.51 1.53
CA ASP A 138 17.16 -7.05 0.81
C ASP A 138 16.82 -5.89 -0.14
N ALA A 139 15.79 -6.04 -0.97
CA ALA A 139 15.31 -4.98 -1.86
C ALA A 139 14.93 -3.70 -1.10
N ALA A 140 14.20 -3.83 0.01
CA ALA A 140 13.82 -2.68 0.84
C ALA A 140 15.04 -1.95 1.43
N ALA A 141 16.01 -2.71 1.94
CA ALA A 141 17.22 -2.15 2.53
C ALA A 141 18.12 -1.48 1.48
N VAL A 142 18.28 -2.10 0.29
CA VAL A 142 19.06 -1.52 -0.80
C VAL A 142 18.42 -0.23 -1.31
N LEU A 143 17.09 -0.17 -1.45
CA LEU A 143 16.37 1.07 -1.78
C LEU A 143 16.61 2.14 -0.70
N ALA A 144 16.48 1.81 0.57
CA ALA A 144 16.64 2.75 1.67
C ALA A 144 18.07 3.32 1.72
N VAL A 145 19.08 2.47 1.62
CA VAL A 145 20.50 2.87 1.62
C VAL A 145 20.85 3.67 0.37
N GLY A 146 20.36 3.23 -0.80
CA GLY A 146 20.65 3.90 -2.06
C GLY A 146 20.02 5.28 -2.19
N ILE A 147 18.85 5.49 -1.60
CA ILE A 147 18.11 6.77 -1.68
C ILE A 147 18.62 7.77 -0.62
N ASP A 148 18.70 7.36 0.63
CA ASP A 148 18.98 8.27 1.76
C ASP A 148 20.30 7.97 2.49
N GLY A 149 21.13 7.07 1.96
CA GLY A 149 22.42 6.69 2.57
C GLY A 149 22.29 5.76 3.77
N GLY A 150 21.07 5.39 4.21
CA GLY A 150 20.85 4.51 5.36
C GLY A 150 19.39 4.24 5.65
N GLU A 151 19.12 3.09 6.31
CA GLU A 151 17.76 2.68 6.68
C GLU A 151 17.09 3.72 7.61
N ASP A 152 17.81 4.29 8.58
CA ASP A 152 17.26 5.27 9.54
C ASP A 152 16.84 6.59 8.88
N ALA A 153 17.64 7.07 7.93
CA ALA A 153 17.30 8.29 7.16
C ALA A 153 16.07 8.06 6.30
N PHE A 154 15.99 6.91 5.63
CA PHE A 154 14.84 6.53 4.84
C PHE A 154 13.56 6.37 5.69
N VAL A 155 13.68 5.79 6.89
CA VAL A 155 12.56 5.67 7.85
C VAL A 155 12.04 7.03 8.28
N LYS A 156 12.89 8.03 8.46
CA LYS A 156 12.45 9.41 8.73
C LYS A 156 11.61 9.94 7.56
N ARG A 157 12.05 9.71 6.31
CA ARG A 157 11.28 10.05 5.11
C ARG A 157 9.94 9.30 5.05
N MET A 158 9.91 7.98 5.33
CA MET A 158 8.67 7.20 5.38
C MET A 158 7.66 7.81 6.36
N ASN A 159 8.11 8.19 7.56
CA ASN A 159 7.24 8.79 8.57
C ASN A 159 6.76 10.20 8.18
N ALA A 160 7.60 11.00 7.54
CA ALA A 160 7.20 12.31 7.01
C ALA A 160 6.13 12.18 5.92
N VAL A 161 6.32 11.23 4.99
CA VAL A 161 5.34 10.94 3.93
C VAL A 161 4.06 10.38 4.55
N ALA A 162 4.13 9.45 5.50
CA ALA A 162 2.95 8.92 6.21
C ALA A 162 2.11 10.05 6.82
N ALA A 163 2.75 10.98 7.52
CA ALA A 163 2.07 12.15 8.09
C ALA A 163 1.43 13.02 7.01
N SER A 164 2.12 13.28 5.90
CA SER A 164 1.63 14.13 4.80
C SER A 164 0.40 13.55 4.08
N ILE A 165 0.26 12.22 4.03
CA ILE A 165 -0.90 11.56 3.43
C ILE A 165 -2.01 11.21 4.44
N GLY A 166 -1.86 11.63 5.70
CA GLY A 166 -2.90 11.51 6.73
C GLY A 166 -2.88 10.22 7.54
N MET A 167 -1.77 9.47 7.57
CA MET A 167 -1.59 8.28 8.43
C MET A 167 -1.22 8.70 9.87
N THR A 168 -2.21 9.14 10.63
CA THR A 168 -2.01 9.77 11.94
C THR A 168 -1.76 8.77 13.08
N SER A 169 -2.10 7.50 12.89
CA SER A 169 -1.95 6.43 13.90
C SER A 169 -0.76 5.51 13.62
N SER A 170 0.01 5.78 12.56
CA SER A 170 1.10 4.90 12.13
C SER A 170 2.47 5.47 12.42
N ARG A 171 3.41 4.57 12.69
CA ARG A 171 4.84 4.86 12.81
C ARG A 171 5.63 3.71 12.22
N PHE A 172 6.64 4.02 11.42
CA PHE A 172 7.58 3.07 10.84
C PHE A 172 8.93 3.18 11.56
N GLY A 173 9.57 2.06 11.85
CA GLY A 173 10.92 1.95 12.42
C GLY A 173 11.88 1.22 11.50
N THR A 174 11.37 0.54 10.46
CA THR A 174 12.19 -0.14 9.46
C THR A 174 11.57 -0.01 8.06
N PRO A 175 12.37 -0.05 6.96
CA PRO A 175 11.85 0.06 5.59
C PRO A 175 11.11 -1.21 5.12
N ASN A 176 11.26 -2.32 5.83
CA ASN A 176 10.73 -3.64 5.42
C ASN A 176 9.68 -4.22 6.37
N GLY A 177 9.43 -3.59 7.53
CA GLY A 177 8.51 -4.07 8.56
C GLY A 177 9.05 -5.29 9.33
N TRP A 178 10.37 -5.48 9.36
CA TRP A 178 11.00 -6.47 10.23
C TRP A 178 10.74 -6.12 11.70
N PRO A 179 10.65 -7.13 12.60
CA PRO A 179 10.48 -6.87 14.02
C PRO A 179 11.55 -5.92 14.59
N ASP A 180 11.11 -4.85 15.24
CA ASP A 180 11.95 -3.74 15.74
C ASP A 180 11.62 -3.35 17.18
N GLY A 181 11.26 -4.33 18.00
CA GLY A 181 10.86 -4.08 19.39
C GLY A 181 9.50 -3.37 19.52
N GLY A 182 8.69 -3.38 18.45
CA GLY A 182 7.35 -2.80 18.46
C GLY A 182 7.30 -1.30 18.13
N ILE A 183 8.37 -0.75 17.56
CA ILE A 183 8.42 0.64 17.06
C ILE A 183 7.47 0.80 15.87
N THR A 184 7.55 -0.14 14.90
CA THR A 184 6.65 -0.13 13.74
C THR A 184 5.25 -0.57 14.16
N LYS A 185 4.32 0.37 14.11
CA LYS A 185 2.88 0.15 14.37
C LYS A 185 2.06 0.91 13.34
N VAL A 186 0.99 0.28 12.87
CA VAL A 186 0.01 0.88 11.95
C VAL A 186 -1.40 0.55 12.40
N SER A 187 -2.39 1.30 11.93
CA SER A 187 -3.81 0.94 12.01
C SER A 187 -4.31 0.40 10.65
N ALA A 188 -5.42 -0.33 10.64
CA ALA A 188 -6.04 -0.74 9.38
C ALA A 188 -6.59 0.48 8.62
N ALA A 189 -7.09 1.49 9.32
CA ALA A 189 -7.53 2.74 8.71
C ALA A 189 -6.40 3.45 7.96
N ASP A 190 -5.21 3.54 8.54
CA ASP A 190 -4.05 4.15 7.89
C ASP A 190 -3.54 3.30 6.71
N LEU A 191 -3.58 1.97 6.80
CA LEU A 191 -3.22 1.11 5.67
C LEU A 191 -4.20 1.25 4.49
N ILE A 192 -5.49 1.42 4.76
CA ILE A 192 -6.50 1.75 3.73
C ILE A 192 -6.20 3.12 3.11
N THR A 193 -5.85 4.11 3.93
CA THR A 193 -5.43 5.45 3.45
C THR A 193 -4.21 5.33 2.55
N LEU A 194 -3.18 4.58 2.96
CA LEU A 194 -1.97 4.36 2.16
C LEU A 194 -2.28 3.70 0.82
N ALA A 195 -3.12 2.66 0.81
CA ALA A 195 -3.50 1.95 -0.41
C ALA A 195 -4.31 2.84 -1.36
N ASP A 196 -5.29 3.59 -0.84
CA ASP A 196 -6.09 4.53 -1.62
C ASP A 196 -5.21 5.61 -2.26
N ARG A 197 -4.30 6.22 -1.47
CA ARG A 197 -3.33 7.20 -1.97
C ARG A 197 -2.38 6.59 -3.00
N LEU A 198 -1.85 5.39 -2.74
CA LEU A 198 -0.95 4.72 -3.68
C LEU A 198 -1.61 4.53 -5.06
N ILE A 199 -2.83 4.02 -5.09
CA ILE A 199 -3.55 3.75 -6.33
C ILE A 199 -3.88 5.06 -7.08
N ARG A 200 -4.30 6.12 -6.36
CA ARG A 200 -4.66 7.42 -6.99
C ARG A 200 -3.45 8.24 -7.41
N ASP A 201 -2.42 8.29 -6.58
CA ASP A 201 -1.27 9.16 -6.81
C ASP A 201 -0.26 8.56 -7.79
N HIS A 202 -0.20 7.22 -7.86
CA HIS A 202 0.77 6.44 -8.63
C HIS A 202 0.12 5.30 -9.42
N PRO A 203 -0.93 5.54 -10.25
CA PRO A 203 -1.68 4.49 -10.93
C PRO A 203 -0.79 3.62 -11.82
N ASP A 204 0.14 4.22 -12.58
CA ASP A 204 1.08 3.50 -13.45
C ASP A 204 2.06 2.63 -12.65
N GLY A 205 2.54 3.15 -11.53
CA GLY A 205 3.40 2.39 -10.60
C GLY A 205 2.64 1.24 -9.95
N TYR A 206 1.40 1.47 -9.56
CA TYR A 206 0.54 0.43 -9.03
C TYR A 206 0.33 -0.70 -10.05
N ALA A 207 -0.12 -0.37 -11.25
CA ALA A 207 -0.35 -1.34 -12.32
C ALA A 207 0.92 -2.12 -12.68
N ARG A 208 2.09 -1.44 -12.67
CA ARG A 208 3.36 -2.04 -13.05
C ARG A 208 3.89 -3.05 -12.03
N TYR A 209 3.71 -2.84 -10.72
CA TYR A 209 4.45 -3.61 -9.70
C TYR A 209 3.59 -4.53 -8.84
N PHE A 210 2.29 -4.26 -8.66
CA PHE A 210 1.51 -4.94 -7.63
C PHE A 210 0.84 -6.23 -8.09
N SER A 211 0.62 -6.40 -9.40
CA SER A 211 -0.02 -7.57 -9.99
C SER A 211 0.95 -8.54 -10.68
N ILE A 212 2.26 -8.35 -10.56
CA ILE A 212 3.26 -9.25 -11.16
C ILE A 212 3.12 -10.65 -10.56
N PRO A 213 2.85 -11.71 -11.37
CA PRO A 213 2.59 -13.05 -10.82
C PRO A 213 3.85 -13.76 -10.34
N LYS A 214 5.00 -13.50 -10.95
CA LYS A 214 6.29 -14.12 -10.64
C LYS A 214 7.44 -13.14 -10.85
N LEU A 215 8.43 -13.21 -9.99
CA LEU A 215 9.73 -12.54 -10.15
C LEU A 215 10.77 -13.55 -10.59
N GLN A 216 11.52 -13.24 -11.64
CA GLN A 216 12.76 -13.92 -11.97
C GLN A 216 13.92 -12.97 -11.66
N HIS A 217 14.79 -13.36 -10.73
CA HIS A 217 15.99 -12.61 -10.38
C HIS A 217 17.06 -13.55 -9.82
N GLY A 218 18.32 -13.38 -10.29
CA GLY A 218 19.43 -14.19 -9.88
C GLY A 218 19.49 -15.55 -10.56
N ILE A 219 20.63 -16.20 -10.34
CA ILE A 219 20.94 -17.57 -10.82
C ILE A 219 21.27 -18.42 -9.60
N SER A 220 20.70 -19.59 -9.50
CA SER A 220 21.01 -20.56 -8.44
C SER A 220 22.39 -21.21 -8.64
N PRO A 221 22.97 -21.82 -7.61
CA PRO A 221 24.30 -22.44 -7.72
C PRO A 221 24.43 -23.52 -8.81
N ASP A 222 23.33 -24.13 -9.23
CA ASP A 222 23.25 -25.10 -10.31
C ASP A 222 22.99 -24.46 -11.70
N GLY A 223 23.12 -23.14 -11.80
CA GLY A 223 23.02 -22.40 -13.06
C GLY A 223 21.59 -22.10 -13.54
N ARG A 224 20.57 -22.41 -12.76
CA ARG A 224 19.17 -22.16 -13.16
C ARG A 224 18.68 -20.78 -12.70
N PRO A 225 17.80 -20.11 -13.49
CA PRO A 225 17.14 -18.89 -13.04
C PRO A 225 16.34 -19.10 -11.75
N ILE A 226 16.49 -18.19 -10.80
CA ILE A 226 15.67 -18.17 -9.59
C ILE A 226 14.33 -17.52 -9.91
N VAL A 227 13.25 -18.29 -9.85
CA VAL A 227 11.87 -17.83 -10.10
C VAL A 227 11.05 -17.98 -8.84
N GLN A 228 10.46 -16.89 -8.35
CA GLN A 228 9.65 -16.87 -7.14
C GLN A 228 8.22 -16.37 -7.47
N ALA A 229 7.20 -17.04 -6.93
CA ALA A 229 5.81 -16.61 -7.09
C ALA A 229 5.48 -15.40 -6.21
N ASN A 230 4.51 -14.58 -6.66
CA ASN A 230 3.93 -13.53 -5.85
C ASN A 230 3.25 -14.11 -4.60
N ARG A 231 3.41 -13.43 -3.47
CA ARG A 231 2.87 -13.86 -2.17
C ARG A 231 1.44 -13.41 -1.93
N ASN A 232 0.85 -12.64 -2.83
CA ASN A 232 -0.54 -12.24 -2.75
C ASN A 232 -1.45 -13.48 -2.82
N PRO A 233 -2.28 -13.74 -1.78
CA PRO A 233 -3.03 -14.99 -1.67
C PRO A 233 -4.22 -15.09 -2.63
N ILE A 234 -4.67 -13.98 -3.19
CA ILE A 234 -5.85 -13.91 -4.05
C ILE A 234 -5.52 -13.56 -5.51
N LEU A 235 -4.28 -13.17 -5.82
CA LEU A 235 -3.84 -12.87 -7.18
C LEU A 235 -3.96 -14.12 -8.08
N GLY A 236 -4.67 -13.96 -9.23
CA GLY A 236 -4.96 -15.07 -10.14
C GLY A 236 -5.92 -16.14 -9.59
N ARG A 237 -6.57 -15.88 -8.44
CA ARG A 237 -7.54 -16.78 -7.78
C ARG A 237 -8.88 -16.10 -7.48
N PHE A 238 -8.88 -14.80 -7.41
CA PHE A 238 -10.06 -13.96 -7.21
C PHE A 238 -10.13 -13.00 -8.38
N ASP A 239 -11.27 -12.96 -9.03
CA ASP A 239 -11.50 -12.11 -10.19
C ASP A 239 -11.32 -10.64 -9.83
N GLY A 240 -10.57 -9.91 -10.67
CA GLY A 240 -10.22 -8.51 -10.44
C GLY A 240 -9.13 -8.24 -9.40
N ALA A 241 -8.58 -9.26 -8.72
CA ALA A 241 -7.51 -9.06 -7.74
C ALA A 241 -6.21 -8.58 -8.39
N ASP A 242 -5.68 -7.44 -7.93
CA ASP A 242 -4.51 -6.79 -8.53
C ASP A 242 -3.47 -6.26 -7.52
N GLY A 243 -3.69 -6.41 -6.23
CA GLY A 243 -2.81 -5.94 -5.16
C GLY A 243 -3.19 -6.47 -3.79
N LEU A 244 -2.53 -6.05 -2.74
CA LEU A 244 -1.31 -5.27 -2.61
C LEU A 244 -0.21 -6.10 -1.94
N LYS A 245 -0.34 -6.39 -0.62
CA LYS A 245 0.79 -6.92 0.16
C LYS A 245 0.37 -7.77 1.34
N THR A 246 1.08 -8.88 1.52
CA THR A 246 0.98 -9.72 2.74
C THR A 246 1.97 -9.28 3.81
N GLY A 247 1.62 -9.54 5.07
CA GLY A 247 2.50 -9.47 6.22
C GLY A 247 2.39 -10.72 7.08
N HIS A 248 3.48 -11.11 7.73
CA HIS A 248 3.48 -12.17 8.74
C HIS A 248 4.67 -12.02 9.67
N THR A 249 4.41 -12.00 10.96
CA THR A 249 5.34 -12.30 12.06
C THR A 249 4.60 -13.14 13.10
N ARG A 250 5.33 -13.72 14.05
CA ARG A 250 4.70 -14.46 15.15
C ARG A 250 3.70 -13.59 15.93
N GLU A 251 4.04 -12.31 16.15
CA GLU A 251 3.23 -11.35 16.92
C GLU A 251 2.05 -10.80 16.13
N ALA A 252 2.26 -10.49 14.83
CA ALA A 252 1.23 -9.92 13.98
C ALA A 252 0.20 -10.95 13.49
N GLY A 253 0.56 -12.24 13.49
CA GLY A 253 -0.20 -13.25 12.76
C GLY A 253 -0.13 -13.07 11.24
N TYR A 254 -1.02 -13.69 10.51
CA TYR A 254 -1.09 -13.56 9.06
C TYR A 254 -1.97 -12.38 8.67
N CYS A 255 -1.37 -11.41 7.97
CA CYS A 255 -2.01 -10.14 7.59
C CYS A 255 -2.02 -9.99 6.06
N PHE A 256 -2.99 -9.22 5.56
CA PHE A 256 -3.11 -8.89 4.15
C PHE A 256 -3.76 -7.53 3.95
N LEU A 257 -3.13 -6.69 3.14
CA LEU A 257 -3.69 -5.50 2.53
C LEU A 257 -3.98 -5.87 1.08
N GLY A 258 -5.23 -5.87 0.68
CA GLY A 258 -5.68 -6.37 -0.63
C GLY A 258 -6.48 -5.35 -1.42
N SER A 259 -6.49 -5.51 -2.74
CA SER A 259 -7.34 -4.76 -3.66
C SER A 259 -7.85 -5.67 -4.76
N ALA A 260 -9.06 -5.38 -5.22
CA ALA A 260 -9.64 -5.95 -6.41
C ALA A 260 -10.54 -4.92 -7.10
N GLU A 261 -10.63 -4.99 -8.44
CA GLU A 261 -11.51 -4.16 -9.25
C GLU A 261 -12.39 -5.03 -10.16
N ARG A 262 -13.71 -4.78 -10.17
CA ARG A 262 -14.68 -5.42 -11.06
C ARG A 262 -15.61 -4.36 -11.60
N ASP A 263 -15.83 -4.36 -12.90
CA ASP A 263 -16.77 -3.45 -13.59
C ASP A 263 -16.54 -1.97 -13.20
N GLY A 264 -15.28 -1.55 -13.12
CA GLY A 264 -14.89 -0.19 -12.74
C GLY A 264 -15.10 0.16 -11.26
N ARG A 265 -15.49 -0.80 -10.40
CA ARG A 265 -15.60 -0.63 -8.96
C ARG A 265 -14.42 -1.28 -8.25
N ARG A 266 -13.71 -0.49 -7.45
CA ARG A 266 -12.53 -0.94 -6.71
C ARG A 266 -12.81 -1.05 -5.22
N LEU A 267 -12.46 -2.20 -4.65
CA LEU A 267 -12.47 -2.43 -3.21
C LEU A 267 -11.04 -2.56 -2.68
N ILE A 268 -10.80 -1.96 -1.52
CA ILE A 268 -9.55 -2.11 -0.76
C ILE A 268 -9.89 -2.68 0.60
N MET A 269 -9.10 -3.67 1.05
CA MET A 269 -9.32 -4.30 2.36
C MET A 269 -8.03 -4.47 3.17
N VAL A 270 -8.18 -4.51 4.49
CA VAL A 270 -7.20 -5.03 5.45
C VAL A 270 -7.83 -6.20 6.19
N VAL A 271 -7.09 -7.31 6.26
CA VAL A 271 -7.36 -8.44 7.16
C VAL A 271 -6.08 -8.70 7.96
N ALA A 272 -6.14 -8.65 9.29
CA ALA A 272 -4.95 -8.84 10.11
C ALA A 272 -5.23 -9.71 11.35
N GLY A 273 -4.16 -10.36 11.86
CA GLY A 273 -4.22 -11.21 13.03
C GLY A 273 -4.75 -12.61 12.78
N MET A 274 -4.74 -13.11 11.54
CA MET A 274 -5.20 -14.45 11.22
C MET A 274 -4.21 -15.52 11.70
N THR A 275 -4.73 -16.69 12.01
CA THR A 275 -3.95 -17.80 12.60
C THR A 275 -3.15 -18.62 11.58
N SER A 276 -3.50 -18.52 10.29
CA SER A 276 -2.81 -19.24 9.21
C SER A 276 -2.89 -18.52 7.87
N ALA A 277 -1.99 -18.87 6.95
CA ALA A 277 -2.02 -18.38 5.58
C ALA A 277 -3.31 -18.77 4.85
N LYS A 278 -3.85 -19.97 5.14
CA LYS A 278 -5.13 -20.44 4.60
C LYS A 278 -6.28 -19.58 5.12
N ALA A 279 -6.37 -19.39 6.45
CA ALA A 279 -7.41 -18.58 7.06
C ALA A 279 -7.40 -17.13 6.52
N ARG A 280 -6.21 -16.52 6.37
CA ARG A 280 -6.05 -15.18 5.76
C ARG A 280 -6.58 -15.14 4.32
N ARG A 281 -6.26 -16.13 3.49
CA ARG A 281 -6.73 -16.19 2.11
C ARG A 281 -8.25 -16.34 2.05
N ASP A 282 -8.78 -17.31 2.79
CA ASP A 282 -10.21 -17.62 2.76
C ASP A 282 -11.04 -16.44 3.27
N GLU A 283 -10.55 -15.76 4.31
CA GLU A 283 -11.17 -14.53 4.83
C GLU A 283 -11.14 -13.40 3.81
N ALA A 284 -10.00 -13.22 3.14
CA ALA A 284 -9.84 -12.18 2.11
C ALA A 284 -10.82 -12.38 0.95
N GLN A 285 -10.98 -13.60 0.46
CA GLN A 285 -11.93 -13.91 -0.61
C GLN A 285 -13.37 -13.68 -0.18
N ARG A 286 -13.78 -14.18 1.00
CA ARG A 286 -15.12 -13.99 1.54
C ARG A 286 -15.48 -12.51 1.73
N LEU A 287 -14.53 -11.72 2.25
CA LEU A 287 -14.74 -10.28 2.48
C LEU A 287 -14.91 -9.52 1.17
N MET A 288 -14.11 -9.84 0.15
CA MET A 288 -14.25 -9.23 -1.17
C MET A 288 -15.56 -9.64 -1.86
N ASP A 289 -15.93 -10.93 -1.85
CA ASP A 289 -17.21 -11.40 -2.40
C ASP A 289 -18.40 -10.71 -1.75
N TRP A 290 -18.40 -10.62 -0.42
CA TRP A 290 -19.42 -9.91 0.32
C TRP A 290 -19.46 -8.41 -0.06
N GLY A 291 -18.31 -7.76 -0.16
CA GLY A 291 -18.22 -6.35 -0.52
C GLY A 291 -18.74 -6.03 -1.91
N PHE A 292 -18.41 -6.86 -2.90
CA PHE A 292 -18.94 -6.70 -4.26
C PHE A 292 -20.46 -6.98 -4.32
N ALA A 293 -20.95 -7.98 -3.59
CA ALA A 293 -22.38 -8.31 -3.52
C ALA A 293 -23.21 -7.22 -2.81
N ALA A 294 -22.69 -6.57 -1.78
CA ALA A 294 -23.39 -5.56 -0.97
C ALA A 294 -23.92 -4.36 -1.79
N ARG A 295 -23.26 -3.98 -2.89
CA ARG A 295 -23.72 -2.90 -3.78
C ARG A 295 -24.92 -3.31 -4.65
N ALA A 296 -25.00 -4.57 -5.06
CA ALA A 296 -26.10 -5.04 -5.91
C ALA A 296 -27.46 -4.90 -5.22
N THR A 297 -27.53 -5.14 -3.91
CA THR A 297 -28.77 -4.99 -3.12
C THR A 297 -29.18 -3.54 -2.91
N ALA A 298 -28.24 -2.61 -2.76
CA ALA A 298 -28.55 -1.18 -2.60
C ALA A 298 -29.11 -0.56 -3.89
N ALA A 299 -28.58 -0.92 -5.05
CA ALA A 299 -29.05 -0.41 -6.35
C ALA A 299 -30.46 -0.93 -6.69
N THR A 300 -30.77 -2.20 -6.40
CA THR A 300 -32.09 -2.78 -6.65
C THR A 300 -33.18 -2.27 -5.69
N GLY A 301 -32.83 -1.86 -4.46
CA GLY A 301 -33.73 -1.25 -3.49
C GLY A 301 -34.20 0.15 -3.90
N HIS A 302 -33.39 0.94 -4.58
CA HIS A 302 -33.77 2.26 -5.11
C HIS A 302 -34.67 2.17 -6.33
N ALA A 303 -34.44 1.22 -7.23
CA ALA A 303 -35.27 1.02 -8.43
C ALA A 303 -36.71 0.56 -8.08
N ARG A 304 -36.89 -0.21 -6.99
CA ARG A 304 -38.23 -0.65 -6.55
C ARG A 304 -39.04 0.43 -5.81
N ARG A 305 -38.39 1.45 -5.18
CA ARG A 305 -39.11 2.54 -4.51
C ARG A 305 -39.60 3.63 -5.47
N GLY A 306 -39.00 3.77 -6.67
CA GLY A 306 -39.39 4.73 -7.69
C GLY A 306 -40.62 4.31 -8.49
N SER A 307 -40.98 3.01 -8.57
CA SER A 307 -42.08 2.51 -9.39
C SER A 307 -43.45 2.43 -8.67
N THR A 308 -43.49 2.60 -7.34
CA THR A 308 -44.73 2.53 -6.57
C THR A 308 -45.41 3.87 -6.28
N SER A 309 -44.81 5.03 -6.65
CA SER A 309 -45.41 6.35 -6.43
C SER A 309 -46.15 6.96 -7.63
N ALA A 310 -46.06 6.32 -8.83
CA ALA A 310 -46.69 6.86 -10.05
C ALA A 310 -48.11 6.33 -10.37
N SER A 311 -48.71 5.47 -9.50
CA SER A 311 -50.00 4.83 -9.79
C SER A 311 -51.18 5.33 -8.91
N ARG A 312 -51.06 6.51 -8.26
CA ARG A 312 -52.14 7.00 -7.38
C ARG A 312 -52.64 8.41 -7.67
N ALA A 313 -52.50 8.88 -8.89
CA ALA A 313 -53.02 10.19 -9.31
C ALA A 313 -53.78 10.12 -10.64
N ALA A 314 -54.78 9.23 -10.76
CA ALA A 314 -55.77 9.31 -11.82
C ALA A 314 -57.07 8.65 -11.31
N GLY A 315 -57.98 9.47 -10.76
CA GLY A 315 -59.31 8.99 -10.41
C GLY A 315 -60.01 9.83 -9.37
N ALA A 316 -60.37 11.10 -9.68
CA ALA A 316 -61.49 11.81 -9.05
C ALA A 316 -61.79 13.13 -9.78
N THR A 317 -62.56 13.04 -10.91
CA THR A 317 -63.46 14.11 -11.34
C THR A 317 -64.55 13.48 -12.13
N HIS A 318 -65.74 13.32 -11.51
CA HIS A 318 -67.09 13.48 -12.10
C HIS A 318 -68.14 13.10 -11.04
N ARG A 319 -68.67 14.07 -10.37
CA ARG A 319 -70.10 14.51 -10.27
C ARG A 319 -70.23 15.59 -9.25
#